data_4cb9cac62681d6ec8d20bb32ed549aee
#
_entry.id   4cb9cac62681d6ec8d20bb32ed549aee
#
_cell.length_a   1.000
_cell.length_b   1.000
_cell.length_c   1.000
_cell.angle_alpha   90.00
_cell.angle_beta   90.00
_cell.angle_gamma   90.00
#
_symmetry.space_group_name_H-M   'P 1'
#
loop_
_entity.id
_entity.type
_entity.pdbx_description
1 polymer ?
#
loop_
_entity_poly.entity_id
_entity_poly.type
_entity_poly.pdbx_seq_one_letter_code
_entity_poly.pdbx_strand_id
1 'polypeptide(L)'
;MGIEFYPSLFCVFQVIPLGAEKTVIRMSLYTPPDLDQDERELQAIDLAILDEVNAQDKFLCERIQRGVRTHAYRPGPLSLEESSTAAFHDRVRKFLPVTRQAQAPPRGQVDLCNQRVLESPEA
;
A
#
# COMPACT_ATOMS: atom_id res chain seq x y z
N MET A 1 -8.20 -1.97 -1.41
CA MET A 1 -9.07 -2.08 -0.22
C MET A 1 -8.54 -3.22 0.63
N GLY A 2 -8.41 -3.01 1.92
CA GLY A 2 -8.03 -4.01 2.90
C GLY A 2 -9.03 -4.02 4.04
N ILE A 3 -9.01 -5.10 4.81
CA ILE A 3 -9.85 -5.28 6.00
C ILE A 3 -8.95 -5.80 7.10
N GLU A 4 -9.05 -5.18 8.27
CA GLU A 4 -8.35 -5.58 9.49
C GLU A 4 -9.39 -5.89 10.56
N PHE A 5 -9.15 -6.97 11.30
CA PHE A 5 -10.03 -7.42 12.37
C PHE A 5 -9.33 -7.23 13.71
N TYR A 6 -10.02 -6.59 14.62
CA TYR A 6 -9.65 -6.42 16.03
C TYR A 6 -10.68 -7.11 16.91
N PRO A 7 -10.38 -7.41 18.17
CA PRO A 7 -11.34 -8.05 19.06
C PRO A 7 -12.67 -7.31 19.21
N SER A 8 -12.64 -5.98 19.21
CA SER A 8 -13.82 -5.12 19.45
C SER A 8 -14.38 -4.42 18.21
N LEU A 9 -13.67 -4.48 17.08
CA LEU A 9 -14.07 -3.78 15.86
C LEU A 9 -13.44 -4.41 14.60
N PHE A 10 -13.91 -4.04 13.43
CA PHE A 10 -13.14 -4.22 12.21
C PHE A 10 -13.00 -2.89 11.45
N CYS A 11 -11.86 -2.77 10.78
CA CYS A 11 -11.53 -1.61 9.96
C CYS A 11 -11.52 -1.97 8.48
N VAL A 12 -12.19 -1.18 7.67
CA VAL A 12 -12.05 -1.23 6.20
C VAL A 12 -11.24 -0.03 5.76
N PHE A 13 -10.13 -0.26 5.09
CA PHE A 13 -9.33 0.83 4.55
C PHE A 13 -9.28 0.83 3.02
N GLN A 14 -9.33 2.02 2.46
CA GLN A 14 -9.23 2.29 1.03
C GLN A 14 -8.01 3.15 0.76
N VAL A 15 -7.18 2.70 -0.16
CA VAL A 15 -6.04 3.48 -0.66
C VAL A 15 -6.53 4.28 -1.87
N ILE A 16 -6.59 5.60 -1.75
CA ILE A 16 -7.13 6.51 -2.76
C ILE A 16 -5.96 7.34 -3.32
N PRO A 17 -5.52 7.11 -4.56
CA PRO A 17 -4.45 7.88 -5.16
C PRO A 17 -4.94 9.30 -5.48
N LEU A 18 -4.18 10.31 -5.05
CA LEU A 18 -4.38 11.72 -5.42
C LEU A 18 -3.35 12.20 -6.45
N GLY A 19 -2.34 11.39 -6.73
CA GLY A 19 -1.27 11.67 -7.66
C GLY A 19 -0.17 10.63 -7.55
N ALA A 20 0.89 10.77 -8.34
CA ALA A 20 1.99 9.81 -8.39
C ALA A 20 2.70 9.59 -7.04
N GLU A 21 2.62 10.57 -6.14
CA GLU A 21 3.35 10.56 -4.87
C GLU A 21 2.48 10.95 -3.68
N LYS A 22 1.18 11.01 -3.89
CA LYS A 22 0.24 11.39 -2.85
C LYS A 22 -0.95 10.47 -2.84
N THR A 23 -1.21 9.90 -1.68
CA THR A 23 -2.30 8.96 -1.44
C THR A 23 -3.06 9.37 -0.17
N VAL A 24 -4.35 9.16 -0.16
CA VAL A 24 -5.18 9.20 1.04
C VAL A 24 -5.57 7.79 1.41
N ILE A 25 -5.42 7.45 2.68
CA ILE A 25 -6.01 6.24 3.25
C ILE A 25 -7.30 6.67 3.96
N ARG A 26 -8.42 6.15 3.47
CA ARG A 26 -9.72 6.30 4.13
C ARG A 26 -9.98 5.08 4.98
N MET A 27 -10.23 5.30 6.25
CA MET A 27 -10.55 4.25 7.19
C MET A 27 -12.02 4.34 7.60
N SER A 28 -12.71 3.21 7.62
CA SER A 28 -14.08 3.08 8.09
C SER A 28 -14.10 2.01 9.18
N LEU A 29 -14.50 2.41 10.36
CA LEU A 29 -14.54 1.56 11.55
C LEU A 29 -15.97 1.06 11.75
N TYR A 30 -16.10 -0.21 12.03
CA TYR A 30 -17.38 -0.88 12.28
C TYR A 30 -17.30 -1.61 13.62
N THR A 31 -18.28 -1.37 14.46
CA THR A 31 -18.36 -1.92 15.81
C THR A 31 -19.73 -2.57 16.02
N PRO A 32 -19.84 -3.60 16.88
CA PRO A 32 -21.13 -4.09 17.32
C PRO A 32 -21.97 -2.96 17.97
N PRO A 33 -23.30 -2.97 17.83
CA PRO A 33 -24.14 -1.91 18.37
C PRO A 33 -24.27 -1.93 19.89
N ASP A 34 -24.19 -3.10 20.50
CA ASP A 34 -24.51 -3.34 21.91
C ASP A 34 -23.29 -3.81 22.72
N LEU A 35 -22.25 -2.97 22.75
CA LEU A 35 -21.05 -3.23 23.56
C LEU A 35 -21.34 -3.03 25.04
N ASP A 36 -20.90 -3.98 25.89
CA ASP A 36 -20.85 -3.80 27.32
C ASP A 36 -19.70 -2.88 27.78
N GLN A 37 -19.50 -2.71 29.07
CA GLN A 37 -18.49 -1.80 29.61
C GLN A 37 -17.07 -2.27 29.29
N ASP A 38 -16.79 -3.55 29.47
CA ASP A 38 -15.46 -4.13 29.25
C ASP A 38 -15.10 -4.10 27.75
N GLU A 39 -16.06 -4.37 26.89
CA GLU A 39 -15.91 -4.27 25.43
C GLU A 39 -15.64 -2.85 24.95
N ARG A 40 -16.26 -1.84 25.58
CA ARG A 40 -15.97 -0.42 25.28
C ARG A 40 -14.56 -0.02 25.72
N GLU A 41 -14.09 -0.53 26.86
CA GLU A 41 -12.73 -0.29 27.32
C GLU A 41 -11.72 -0.94 26.40
N LEU A 42 -11.97 -2.18 25.95
CA LEU A 42 -11.15 -2.85 24.94
C LEU A 42 -11.15 -2.08 23.61
N GLN A 43 -12.31 -1.61 23.18
CA GLN A 43 -12.43 -0.80 21.95
C GLN A 43 -11.58 0.48 22.02
N ALA A 44 -11.58 1.16 23.17
CA ALA A 44 -10.76 2.36 23.35
C ALA A 44 -9.26 2.05 23.21
N ILE A 45 -8.82 0.88 23.71
CA ILE A 45 -7.44 0.41 23.55
C ILE A 45 -7.14 0.09 22.09
N ASP A 46 -8.01 -0.66 21.40
CA ASP A 46 -7.85 -1.01 20.00
C ASP A 46 -7.75 0.25 19.11
N LEU A 47 -8.59 1.26 19.37
CA LEU A 47 -8.57 2.54 18.66
C LEU A 47 -7.27 3.33 18.90
N ALA A 48 -6.77 3.34 20.14
CA ALA A 48 -5.52 4.02 20.47
C ALA A 48 -4.33 3.35 19.79
N ILE A 49 -4.29 2.01 19.74
CA ILE A 49 -3.26 1.26 19.03
C ILE A 49 -3.34 1.56 17.52
N LEU A 50 -4.53 1.54 16.94
CA LEU A 50 -4.74 1.80 15.53
C LEU A 50 -4.25 3.21 15.13
N ASP A 51 -4.56 4.22 15.92
CA ASP A 51 -4.10 5.59 15.69
C ASP A 51 -2.57 5.71 15.77
N GLU A 52 -1.95 5.08 16.75
CA GLU A 52 -0.49 5.11 16.90
C GLU A 52 0.22 4.41 15.74
N VAL A 53 -0.22 3.21 15.37
CA VAL A 53 0.36 2.45 14.24
C VAL A 53 0.23 3.24 12.94
N ASN A 54 -0.94 3.83 12.67
CA ASN A 54 -1.14 4.64 11.47
C ASN A 54 -0.25 5.90 11.43
N ALA A 55 -0.02 6.53 12.59
CA ALA A 55 0.87 7.67 12.68
C ALA A 55 2.33 7.28 12.39
N GLN A 56 2.78 6.14 12.92
CA GLN A 56 4.12 5.60 12.68
C GLN A 56 4.29 5.22 11.20
N ASP A 57 3.35 4.53 10.62
CA ASP A 57 3.37 4.11 9.22
C ASP A 57 3.39 5.29 8.27
N LYS A 58 2.57 6.31 8.51
CA LYS A 58 2.59 7.55 7.73
C LYS A 58 3.97 8.21 7.76
N PHE A 59 4.56 8.34 8.95
CA PHE A 59 5.88 8.92 9.13
C PHE A 59 6.97 8.13 8.37
N LEU A 60 6.90 6.79 8.43
CA LEU A 60 7.82 5.91 7.73
C LEU A 60 7.66 6.03 6.21
N CYS A 61 6.43 5.94 5.70
CA CYS A 61 6.11 6.05 4.27
C CYS A 61 6.61 7.37 3.66
N GLU A 62 6.44 8.50 4.36
CA GLU A 62 6.93 9.80 3.91
C GLU A 62 8.46 9.86 3.82
N ARG A 63 9.17 9.15 4.70
CA ARG A 63 10.64 9.04 4.67
C ARG A 63 11.12 8.11 3.57
N ILE A 64 10.47 6.95 3.42
CA ILE A 64 10.75 6.02 2.33
C ILE A 64 10.58 6.72 0.98
N GLN A 65 9.48 7.47 0.79
CA GLN A 65 9.23 8.21 -0.45
C GLN A 65 10.36 9.20 -0.78
N ARG A 66 10.95 9.84 0.22
CA ARG A 66 12.14 10.70 0.02
C ARG A 66 13.38 9.89 -0.32
N GLY A 67 13.56 8.74 0.36
CA GLY A 67 14.71 7.85 0.15
C GLY A 67 14.76 7.26 -1.26
N VAL A 68 13.63 6.77 -1.77
CA VAL A 68 13.55 6.15 -3.11
C VAL A 68 13.82 7.11 -4.26
N ARG A 69 13.75 8.42 -4.01
CA ARG A 69 14.09 9.47 -4.99
C ARG A 69 15.59 9.74 -5.08
N THR A 70 16.37 9.22 -4.18
CA THR A 70 17.83 9.48 -4.17
C THR A 70 18.54 8.59 -5.18
N HIS A 71 19.66 9.07 -5.71
CA HIS A 71 20.53 8.26 -6.58
C HIS A 71 21.18 7.08 -5.85
N ALA A 72 21.18 7.08 -4.53
CA ALA A 72 21.71 6.00 -3.71
C ALA A 72 20.75 4.82 -3.58
N TYR A 73 19.45 5.02 -3.87
CA TYR A 73 18.48 3.95 -3.78
C TYR A 73 18.80 2.81 -4.76
N ARG A 74 18.73 1.59 -4.24
CA ARG A 74 18.80 0.34 -5.02
C ARG A 74 17.69 -0.59 -4.53
N PRO A 75 16.94 -1.24 -5.44
CA PRO A 75 15.98 -2.26 -5.04
C PRO A 75 16.71 -3.41 -4.32
N GLY A 76 16.16 -3.83 -3.19
CA GLY A 76 16.61 -5.03 -2.49
C GLY A 76 15.82 -6.28 -2.89
N PRO A 77 16.35 -7.47 -2.64
CA PRO A 77 15.57 -8.70 -2.78
C PRO A 77 14.49 -8.76 -1.69
N LEU A 78 13.38 -9.39 -2.02
CA LEU A 78 12.37 -9.76 -1.03
C LEU A 78 12.87 -10.99 -0.23
N SER A 79 12.50 -11.05 1.05
CA SER A 79 12.73 -12.24 1.88
C SER A 79 11.80 -13.40 1.46
N LEU A 80 12.12 -14.62 1.90
CA LEU A 80 11.26 -15.78 1.63
C LEU A 80 9.88 -15.67 2.29
N GLU A 81 9.76 -14.89 3.37
CA GLU A 81 8.51 -14.66 4.10
C GLU A 81 7.62 -13.60 3.44
N GLU A 82 8.14 -12.82 2.49
CA GLU A 82 7.41 -11.77 1.77
C GLU A 82 6.67 -12.29 0.53
N SER A 83 6.17 -13.52 0.58
CA SER A 83 5.47 -14.16 -0.56
C SER A 83 4.24 -13.38 -1.04
N SER A 84 3.50 -12.76 -0.12
CA SER A 84 2.34 -11.92 -0.45
C SER A 84 2.75 -10.66 -1.21
N THR A 85 3.87 -10.04 -0.80
CA THR A 85 4.45 -8.86 -1.49
C THR A 85 4.93 -9.25 -2.89
N ALA A 86 5.59 -10.40 -3.02
CA ALA A 86 6.02 -10.92 -4.32
C ALA A 86 4.83 -11.16 -5.26
N ALA A 87 3.77 -11.81 -4.77
CA ALA A 87 2.54 -12.04 -5.53
C ALA A 87 1.85 -10.74 -5.95
N PHE A 88 1.85 -9.73 -5.09
CA PHE A 88 1.35 -8.39 -5.41
C PHE A 88 2.18 -7.73 -6.52
N HIS A 89 3.51 -7.77 -6.43
CA HIS A 89 4.40 -7.25 -7.47
C HIS A 89 4.17 -7.93 -8.82
N ASP A 90 4.00 -9.25 -8.83
CA ASP A 90 3.73 -10.00 -10.07
C ASP A 90 2.38 -9.61 -10.68
N ARG A 91 1.37 -9.35 -9.84
CA ARG A 91 0.08 -8.85 -10.32
C ARG A 91 0.20 -7.45 -10.91
N VAL A 92 0.93 -6.54 -10.26
CA VAL A 92 1.19 -5.19 -10.79
C VAL A 92 1.90 -5.27 -12.14
N ARG A 93 2.91 -6.14 -12.29
CA ARG A 93 3.64 -6.35 -13.56
C ARG A 93 2.78 -6.90 -14.69
N LYS A 94 1.69 -7.60 -14.37
CA LYS A 94 0.71 -8.05 -15.37
C LYS A 94 -0.13 -6.89 -15.91
N PHE A 95 -0.54 -5.97 -15.04
CA PHE A 95 -1.34 -4.79 -15.43
C PHE A 95 -0.49 -3.66 -16.02
N LEU A 96 0.74 -3.54 -15.56
CA LEU A 96 1.69 -2.50 -15.95
C LEU A 96 3.02 -3.16 -16.39
N PRO A 97 3.04 -3.85 -17.55
CA PRO A 97 4.23 -4.57 -18.03
C PRO A 97 5.46 -3.68 -18.17
N VAL A 98 5.28 -2.38 -18.41
CA VAL A 98 6.37 -1.39 -18.45
C VAL A 98 7.21 -1.35 -17.16
N THR A 99 6.67 -1.81 -16.03
CA THR A 99 7.42 -1.92 -14.76
C THR A 99 8.49 -3.01 -14.77
N ARG A 100 8.56 -3.84 -15.80
CA ARG A 100 9.62 -4.83 -16.01
C ARG A 100 10.86 -4.25 -16.67
N GLN A 101 10.74 -3.07 -17.27
CA GLN A 101 11.86 -2.42 -17.94
C GLN A 101 12.90 -1.92 -16.94
N ALA A 102 14.17 -1.99 -17.31
CA ALA A 102 15.28 -1.54 -16.47
C ALA A 102 15.29 -0.02 -16.22
N GLN A 103 14.65 0.73 -17.10
CA GLN A 103 14.53 2.19 -16.99
C GLN A 103 13.06 2.61 -16.89
N ALA A 104 12.80 3.54 -15.99
CA ALA A 104 11.47 4.12 -15.88
C ALA A 104 11.09 4.87 -17.18
N PRO A 105 9.84 4.78 -17.63
CA PRO A 105 9.35 5.54 -18.77
C PRO A 105 9.42 7.05 -18.48
N PRO A 106 9.57 7.88 -19.51
CA PRO A 106 9.51 9.33 -19.35
C PRO A 106 8.18 9.75 -18.70
N ARG A 107 8.21 10.84 -17.94
CA ARG A 107 7.02 11.36 -17.25
C ARG A 107 5.86 11.58 -18.23
N GLY A 108 4.69 11.05 -17.90
CA GLY A 108 3.48 11.14 -18.72
C GLY A 108 3.41 10.16 -19.90
N GLN A 109 4.40 9.26 -20.06
CA GLN A 109 4.43 8.27 -21.15
C GLN A 109 4.21 6.83 -20.70
N VAL A 110 3.77 6.61 -19.45
CA VAL A 110 3.55 5.26 -18.90
C VAL A 110 2.58 4.47 -19.78
N ASP A 111 1.45 5.04 -20.15
CA ASP A 111 0.43 4.34 -20.94
C ASP A 111 0.96 3.96 -22.34
N LEU A 112 1.65 4.88 -23.00
CA LEU A 112 2.25 4.64 -24.33
C LEU A 112 3.32 3.55 -24.26
N CYS A 113 4.19 3.59 -23.24
CA CYS A 113 5.21 2.58 -23.04
C CYS A 113 4.60 1.23 -22.69
N ASN A 114 3.52 1.22 -21.91
CA ASN A 114 2.80 0.00 -21.54
C ASN A 114 2.18 -0.67 -22.78
N GLN A 115 1.53 0.09 -23.64
CA GLN A 115 0.98 -0.40 -24.90
C GLN A 115 2.06 -1.03 -25.78
N ARG A 116 3.20 -0.38 -25.94
CA ARG A 116 4.33 -0.92 -26.72
C ARG A 116 4.84 -2.26 -26.19
N VAL A 117 4.93 -2.41 -24.87
CA VAL A 117 5.36 -3.69 -24.25
C VAL A 117 4.31 -4.79 -24.46
N LEU A 118 3.01 -4.44 -24.47
CA LEU A 118 1.93 -5.38 -24.74
C LEU A 118 1.88 -5.82 -26.20
N GLU A 119 2.22 -4.93 -27.15
CA GLU A 119 2.26 -5.21 -28.57
C GLU A 119 3.52 -5.96 -29.01
N SER A 120 4.57 -5.94 -28.20
CA SER A 120 5.84 -6.62 -28.44
C SER A 120 6.25 -7.48 -27.22
N PRO A 121 5.56 -8.58 -26.93
CA PRO A 121 5.75 -9.35 -25.70
C PRO A 121 7.09 -10.09 -25.61
N GLU A 122 7.90 -10.09 -26.66
CA GLU A 122 9.21 -10.78 -26.73
C GLU A 122 10.42 -9.84 -26.46
N ALA A 123 10.20 -8.66 -25.93
CA ALA A 123 11.27 -7.72 -25.64
C ALA A 123 11.65 -7.71 -24.15
#